data_e11d3e2f927033b5063cbab1a009a5aa
#
_entry.id   e11d3e2f927033b5063cbab1a009a5aa
#
_cell.length_a   1.000
_cell.length_b   1.000
_cell.length_c   1.000
_cell.angle_alpha   90.00
_cell.angle_beta   90.00
_cell.angle_gamma   90.00
#
_symmetry.space_group_name_H-M   'P 1'
#
loop_
_entity.id
_entity.type
_entity.pdbx_description
1 polymer ?
#
loop_
_entity_poly.entity_id
_entity_poly.type
_entity_poly.pdbx_seq_one_letter_code
_entity_poly.pdbx_strand_id
1 'polypeptide(L)'
;MLLTGLLCGILLGFVMQRGRFCITGAFRDMYVTKNNKMFIALLLAITVQSIGFFLLKEIGVLNVDPAENFAFLAVIIGAFVFGLGIVLAGGCATGTWYRAAEGLVGSWVALFNYMLLSAIMRTGPLGEFNKTLRNINIEQRNIYDTFGISPWWLVALLTFVTAFYVYKHLSKPSVKVAALKPKKTGLAHLLFEKRWHPFFSAVLIGLIALAAWPLSVATGREFGLGITGPSANIMQFLVTGDGKFINWGVFLVLGIFIGSFIGAKASNEFRVRVPDATTILRSGLGGILMGIGATLAGGCSIGNGLVETAFFSWQGWVSLPLMILGTWVAAYFTIIRPQRLKLAKAS
;
A
#
# COMPACT_ATOMS: atom_id res chain seq x y z
N MET A 1 -12.08 -19.93 8.71
CA MET A 1 -11.46 -18.60 9.06
C MET A 1 -10.51 -18.08 7.99
N LEU A 2 -9.64 -18.88 7.35
CA LEU A 2 -8.74 -18.38 6.30
C LEU A 2 -9.47 -17.73 5.11
N LEU A 3 -10.66 -18.22 4.75
CA LEU A 3 -11.46 -17.67 3.65
C LEU A 3 -11.92 -16.22 3.88
N THR A 4 -11.97 -15.74 5.13
CA THR A 4 -12.26 -14.33 5.38
C THR A 4 -11.15 -13.42 4.85
N GLY A 5 -9.89 -13.90 4.84
CA GLY A 5 -8.77 -13.23 4.19
C GLY A 5 -8.98 -13.09 2.68
N LEU A 6 -9.44 -14.16 2.03
CA LEU A 6 -9.75 -14.13 0.60
C LEU A 6 -10.84 -13.10 0.29
N LEU A 7 -11.92 -13.08 1.08
CA LEU A 7 -13.02 -12.12 0.90
C LEU A 7 -12.55 -10.69 1.09
N CYS A 8 -11.82 -10.40 2.18
CA CYS A 8 -11.21 -9.08 2.40
C CYS A 8 -10.30 -8.66 1.24
N GLY A 9 -9.50 -9.62 0.73
CA GLY A 9 -8.64 -9.39 -0.42
C GLY A 9 -9.42 -9.08 -1.68
N ILE A 10 -10.46 -9.84 -1.99
CA ILE A 10 -11.33 -9.61 -3.15
C ILE A 10 -11.94 -8.20 -3.10
N LEU A 11 -12.48 -7.81 -1.96
CA LEU A 11 -13.05 -6.48 -1.77
C LEU A 11 -12.00 -5.40 -1.93
N LEU A 12 -10.83 -5.55 -1.29
CA LEU A 12 -9.74 -4.59 -1.39
C LEU A 12 -9.24 -4.45 -2.83
N GLY A 13 -8.99 -5.56 -3.51
CA GLY A 13 -8.52 -5.57 -4.89
C GLY A 13 -9.52 -4.92 -5.85
N PHE A 14 -10.80 -5.24 -5.70
CA PHE A 14 -11.87 -4.63 -6.49
C PHE A 14 -11.96 -3.12 -6.27
N VAL A 15 -11.95 -2.66 -5.00
CA VAL A 15 -12.00 -1.22 -4.65
C VAL A 15 -10.78 -0.48 -5.18
N MET A 16 -9.59 -1.04 -5.04
CA MET A 16 -8.34 -0.42 -5.54
C MET A 16 -8.34 -0.32 -7.06
N GLN A 17 -8.81 -1.36 -7.75
CA GLN A 17 -8.89 -1.38 -9.20
C GLN A 17 -9.92 -0.35 -9.71
N ARG A 18 -11.14 -0.33 -9.15
CA ARG A 18 -12.21 0.59 -9.58
C ARG A 18 -11.91 2.06 -9.22
N GLY A 19 -11.33 2.27 -8.03
CA GLY A 19 -10.91 3.59 -7.57
C GLY A 19 -9.62 4.10 -8.20
N ARG A 20 -8.88 3.24 -8.92
CA ARG A 20 -7.51 3.52 -9.39
C ARG A 20 -6.63 4.03 -8.25
N PHE A 21 -6.86 3.49 -7.06
CA PHE A 21 -6.18 3.94 -5.86
C PHE A 21 -4.73 3.45 -5.87
N CYS A 22 -3.79 4.40 -5.92
CA CYS A 22 -2.37 4.11 -6.07
C CYS A 22 -1.55 4.93 -5.08
N ILE A 23 -0.93 4.28 -4.09
CA ILE A 23 -0.09 4.96 -3.10
C ILE A 23 1.19 5.51 -3.74
N THR A 24 1.77 4.78 -4.71
CA THR A 24 2.89 5.32 -5.51
C THR A 24 2.49 6.62 -6.21
N GLY A 25 1.29 6.66 -6.81
CA GLY A 25 0.74 7.88 -7.39
C GLY A 25 0.54 8.98 -6.35
N ALA A 26 0.05 8.64 -5.16
CA ALA A 26 -0.12 9.59 -4.07
C ALA A 26 1.19 10.32 -3.73
N PHE A 27 2.30 9.59 -3.60
CA PHE A 27 3.61 10.16 -3.27
C PHE A 27 4.26 10.88 -4.45
N ARG A 28 4.27 10.25 -5.64
CA ARG A 28 4.90 10.78 -6.85
C ARG A 28 4.23 12.06 -7.33
N ASP A 29 2.90 12.09 -7.38
CA ASP A 29 2.16 13.17 -8.01
C ASP A 29 2.21 14.47 -7.20
N MET A 30 2.46 14.39 -5.88
CA MET A 30 2.79 15.56 -5.06
C MET A 30 4.02 16.32 -5.57
N TYR A 31 5.01 15.61 -6.08
CA TYR A 31 6.26 16.19 -6.57
C TYR A 31 6.19 16.53 -8.08
N VAL A 32 5.74 15.58 -8.91
CA VAL A 32 5.80 15.69 -10.37
C VAL A 32 4.69 16.60 -10.91
N THR A 33 3.44 16.41 -10.47
CA THR A 33 2.27 17.15 -10.97
C THR A 33 1.70 18.16 -9.98
N LYS A 34 2.29 18.28 -8.78
CA LYS A 34 1.80 19.12 -7.68
C LYS A 34 0.35 18.83 -7.29
N ASN A 35 -0.09 17.59 -7.50
CA ASN A 35 -1.46 17.15 -7.19
C ASN A 35 -1.49 16.28 -5.93
N ASN A 36 -2.10 16.80 -4.88
CA ASN A 36 -2.16 16.15 -3.57
C ASN A 36 -3.43 15.32 -3.35
N LYS A 37 -4.33 15.23 -4.34
CA LYS A 37 -5.65 14.60 -4.19
C LYS A 37 -5.57 13.16 -3.69
N MET A 38 -4.66 12.37 -4.26
CA MET A 38 -4.50 10.96 -3.89
C MET A 38 -3.85 10.79 -2.50
N PHE A 39 -2.96 11.73 -2.13
CA PHE A 39 -2.36 11.74 -0.79
C PHE A 39 -3.39 12.10 0.29
N ILE A 40 -4.26 13.09 0.04
CA ILE A 40 -5.38 13.42 0.94
C ILE A 40 -6.33 12.22 1.07
N ALA A 41 -6.57 11.49 -0.02
CA ALA A 41 -7.35 10.26 0.02
C ALA A 41 -6.68 9.16 0.88
N LEU A 42 -5.35 9.05 0.84
CA LEU A 42 -4.61 8.13 1.73
C LEU A 42 -4.76 8.54 3.20
N LEU A 43 -4.61 9.83 3.51
CA LEU A 43 -4.85 10.35 4.87
C LEU A 43 -6.27 10.06 5.35
N LEU A 44 -7.27 10.17 4.48
CA LEU A 44 -8.65 9.84 4.81
C LEU A 44 -8.80 8.33 5.14
N ALA A 45 -8.16 7.44 4.39
CA ALA A 45 -8.18 6.01 4.69
C ALA A 45 -7.50 5.69 6.03
N ILE A 46 -6.37 6.35 6.34
CA ILE A 46 -5.68 6.24 7.63
C ILE A 46 -6.61 6.72 8.76
N THR A 47 -7.26 7.86 8.59
CA THR A 47 -8.16 8.44 9.60
C THR A 47 -9.33 7.52 9.90
N VAL A 48 -10.00 6.99 8.87
CA VAL A 48 -11.12 6.04 9.05
C VAL A 48 -10.67 4.80 9.80
N GLN A 49 -9.51 4.24 9.44
CA GLN A 49 -8.95 3.08 10.12
C GLN A 49 -8.54 3.41 11.55
N SER A 50 -7.95 4.59 11.80
CA SER A 50 -7.49 5.02 13.13
C SER A 50 -8.66 5.14 14.11
N ILE A 51 -9.73 5.85 13.71
CA ILE A 51 -10.94 5.97 14.53
C ILE A 51 -11.49 4.59 14.89
N GLY A 52 -11.65 3.73 13.88
CA GLY A 52 -12.22 2.41 14.09
C GLY A 52 -11.31 1.49 14.91
N PHE A 53 -9.98 1.54 14.73
CA PHE A 53 -9.02 0.74 15.48
C PHE A 53 -9.08 1.04 16.98
N PHE A 54 -9.01 2.31 17.37
CA PHE A 54 -9.09 2.68 18.78
C PHE A 54 -10.48 2.43 19.37
N LEU A 55 -11.54 2.60 18.58
CA LEU A 55 -12.88 2.25 19.02
C LEU A 55 -13.01 0.74 19.30
N LEU A 56 -12.51 -0.13 18.39
CA LEU A 56 -12.53 -1.58 18.60
C LEU A 56 -11.66 -2.02 19.79
N LYS A 57 -10.57 -1.30 20.07
CA LYS A 57 -9.72 -1.54 21.25
C LYS A 57 -10.46 -1.16 22.54
N GLU A 58 -11.18 -0.04 22.55
CA GLU A 58 -11.90 0.45 23.72
C GLU A 58 -13.11 -0.42 24.10
N ILE A 59 -13.87 -0.90 23.11
CA ILE A 59 -14.98 -1.83 23.34
C ILE A 59 -14.53 -3.28 23.60
N GLY A 60 -13.22 -3.56 23.64
CA GLY A 60 -12.65 -4.85 23.99
C GLY A 60 -12.71 -5.92 22.89
N VAL A 61 -13.04 -5.55 21.64
CA VAL A 61 -13.04 -6.48 20.49
C VAL A 61 -11.61 -6.77 20.02
N LEU A 62 -10.69 -5.80 20.14
CA LEU A 62 -9.28 -5.94 19.81
C LEU A 62 -8.43 -5.85 21.07
N ASN A 63 -7.92 -6.99 21.53
CA ASN A 63 -7.00 -7.11 22.67
C ASN A 63 -5.59 -7.41 22.18
N VAL A 64 -5.09 -6.65 21.20
CA VAL A 64 -3.75 -6.81 20.63
C VAL A 64 -2.97 -5.50 20.74
N ASP A 65 -1.67 -5.62 21.00
CA ASP A 65 -0.72 -4.53 20.88
C ASP A 65 0.23 -4.82 19.71
N PRO A 66 -0.14 -4.41 18.49
CA PRO A 66 0.60 -4.80 17.28
C PRO A 66 1.93 -4.06 17.11
N ALA A 67 2.20 -3.06 17.93
CA ALA A 67 3.40 -2.26 17.80
C ALA A 67 4.64 -3.02 18.27
N GLU A 68 5.62 -3.16 17.38
CA GLU A 68 6.96 -3.67 17.71
C GLU A 68 7.89 -2.56 18.18
N ASN A 69 9.01 -2.92 18.80
CA ASN A 69 10.08 -1.98 19.12
C ASN A 69 10.59 -1.32 17.84
N PHE A 70 10.84 -0.01 17.90
CA PHE A 70 11.18 0.76 16.72
C PHE A 70 12.61 0.48 16.25
N ALA A 71 12.78 -0.32 15.20
CA ALA A 71 14.05 -0.62 14.54
C ALA A 71 14.46 0.56 13.63
N PHE A 72 14.87 1.68 14.24
CA PHE A 72 15.02 2.97 13.56
C PHE A 72 15.92 2.93 12.33
N LEU A 73 17.09 2.26 12.40
CA LEU A 73 18.05 2.20 11.30
C LEU A 73 17.50 1.40 10.12
N ALA A 74 16.92 0.22 10.41
CA ALA A 74 16.31 -0.64 9.39
C ALA A 74 15.11 0.04 8.74
N VAL A 75 14.30 0.76 9.52
CA VAL A 75 13.13 1.49 9.04
C VAL A 75 13.54 2.67 8.16
N ILE A 76 14.53 3.46 8.55
CA ILE A 76 15.01 4.62 7.76
C ILE A 76 15.53 4.16 6.40
N ILE A 77 16.45 3.19 6.39
CA ILE A 77 17.04 2.68 5.15
C ILE A 77 15.96 1.96 4.32
N GLY A 78 15.20 1.07 4.95
CA GLY A 78 14.21 0.24 4.26
C GLY A 78 13.10 1.05 3.63
N ALA A 79 12.54 2.03 4.34
CA ALA A 79 11.47 2.87 3.82
C ALA A 79 11.92 3.75 2.65
N PHE A 80 13.13 4.31 2.73
CA PHE A 80 13.71 5.09 1.62
C PHE A 80 13.96 4.22 0.38
N VAL A 81 14.58 3.04 0.54
CA VAL A 81 14.82 2.08 -0.56
C VAL A 81 13.51 1.60 -1.16
N PHE A 82 12.50 1.32 -0.33
CA PHE A 82 11.16 0.98 -0.81
C PHE A 82 10.56 2.10 -1.66
N GLY A 83 10.72 3.36 -1.22
CA GLY A 83 10.27 4.55 -1.96
C GLY A 83 10.91 4.67 -3.35
N LEU A 84 12.22 4.36 -3.48
CA LEU A 84 12.89 4.27 -4.77
C LEU A 84 12.28 3.15 -5.64
N GLY A 85 12.07 1.98 -5.05
CA GLY A 85 11.58 0.79 -5.73
C GLY A 85 10.20 0.96 -6.34
N ILE A 86 9.25 1.58 -5.64
CA ILE A 86 7.86 1.72 -6.12
C ILE A 86 7.72 2.59 -7.38
N VAL A 87 8.64 3.53 -7.62
CA VAL A 87 8.65 4.33 -8.85
C VAL A 87 9.16 3.50 -10.02
N LEU A 88 10.26 2.77 -9.83
CA LEU A 88 10.84 1.91 -10.86
C LEU A 88 9.88 0.75 -11.23
N ALA A 89 9.25 0.15 -10.23
CA ALA A 89 8.24 -0.90 -10.43
C ALA A 89 6.93 -0.38 -11.06
N GLY A 90 6.73 0.95 -11.09
CA GLY A 90 5.50 1.56 -11.57
C GLY A 90 4.29 1.34 -10.65
N GLY A 91 4.48 0.81 -9.44
CA GLY A 91 3.43 0.55 -8.45
C GLY A 91 4.00 0.13 -7.10
N CYS A 92 3.27 0.34 -6.01
CA CYS A 92 3.64 -0.18 -4.69
C CYS A 92 3.35 -1.70 -4.61
N ALA A 93 3.66 -2.34 -3.49
CA ALA A 93 3.44 -3.76 -3.29
C ALA A 93 2.02 -4.21 -3.68
N THR A 94 0.99 -3.59 -3.13
CA THR A 94 -0.41 -3.87 -3.49
C THR A 94 -0.71 -3.44 -4.93
N GLY A 95 -0.08 -2.35 -5.37
CA GLY A 95 -0.18 -1.84 -6.74
C GLY A 95 0.31 -2.84 -7.78
N THR A 96 1.36 -3.60 -7.49
CA THR A 96 1.86 -4.65 -8.40
C THR A 96 0.91 -5.84 -8.45
N TRP A 97 0.30 -6.24 -7.32
CA TRP A 97 -0.72 -7.29 -7.26
C TRP A 97 -1.93 -6.96 -8.14
N TYR A 98 -2.56 -5.80 -7.94
CA TYR A 98 -3.78 -5.50 -8.70
C TYR A 98 -3.50 -5.21 -10.18
N ARG A 99 -2.35 -4.61 -10.51
CA ARG A 99 -1.98 -4.35 -11.92
C ARG A 99 -1.55 -5.60 -12.66
N ALA A 100 -0.89 -6.54 -11.97
CA ALA A 100 -0.62 -7.86 -12.53
C ALA A 100 -1.94 -8.55 -12.92
N ALA A 101 -2.97 -8.46 -12.08
CA ALA A 101 -4.31 -8.97 -12.36
C ALA A 101 -5.02 -8.25 -13.54
N GLU A 102 -4.67 -7.00 -13.84
CA GLU A 102 -5.15 -6.26 -15.01
C GLU A 102 -4.43 -6.65 -16.34
N GLY A 103 -3.38 -7.48 -16.26
CA GLY A 103 -2.61 -7.95 -17.41
C GLY A 103 -1.33 -7.15 -17.71
N LEU A 104 -0.81 -6.35 -16.78
CA LEU A 104 0.44 -5.62 -16.98
C LEU A 104 1.65 -6.53 -16.72
N VAL A 105 2.37 -6.93 -17.77
CA VAL A 105 3.53 -7.83 -17.68
C VAL A 105 4.67 -7.22 -16.86
N GLY A 106 4.94 -5.93 -16.96
CA GLY A 106 5.92 -5.26 -16.09
C GLY A 106 5.60 -5.41 -14.60
N SER A 107 4.30 -5.40 -14.22
CA SER A 107 3.88 -5.64 -12.83
C SER A 107 4.06 -7.10 -12.40
N TRP A 108 3.93 -8.08 -13.29
CA TRP A 108 4.27 -9.47 -13.02
C TRP A 108 5.74 -9.64 -12.67
N VAL A 109 6.63 -9.02 -13.48
CA VAL A 109 8.08 -9.07 -13.23
C VAL A 109 8.44 -8.38 -11.91
N ALA A 110 7.88 -7.20 -11.64
CA ALA A 110 8.08 -6.50 -10.38
C ALA A 110 7.57 -7.31 -9.18
N LEU A 111 6.38 -7.92 -9.29
CA LEU A 111 5.76 -8.72 -8.26
C LEU A 111 6.59 -9.97 -7.93
N PHE A 112 7.04 -10.70 -8.95
CA PHE A 112 7.88 -11.87 -8.77
C PHE A 112 9.17 -11.52 -8.01
N ASN A 113 9.90 -10.50 -8.46
CA ASN A 113 11.13 -10.06 -7.79
C ASN A 113 10.86 -9.55 -6.37
N TYR A 114 9.75 -8.84 -6.16
CA TYR A 114 9.34 -8.40 -4.83
C TYR A 114 9.09 -9.56 -3.87
N MET A 115 8.34 -10.58 -4.29
CA MET A 115 8.07 -11.77 -3.48
C MET A 115 9.35 -12.53 -3.18
N LEU A 116 10.20 -12.72 -4.20
CA LEU A 116 11.47 -13.45 -4.08
C LEU A 116 12.40 -12.74 -3.09
N LEU A 117 12.67 -11.46 -3.27
CA LEU A 117 13.57 -10.71 -2.38
C LEU A 117 13.01 -10.58 -0.96
N SER A 118 11.69 -10.42 -0.81
CA SER A 118 11.08 -10.45 0.52
C SER A 118 11.26 -11.81 1.22
N ALA A 119 11.19 -12.92 0.49
CA ALA A 119 11.44 -14.25 1.04
C ALA A 119 12.94 -14.43 1.41
N ILE A 120 13.85 -14.03 0.53
CA ILE A 120 15.32 -14.08 0.76
C ILE A 120 15.71 -13.25 1.99
N MET A 121 15.12 -12.07 2.17
CA MET A 121 15.38 -11.18 3.30
C MET A 121 14.77 -11.67 4.62
N ARG A 122 13.72 -12.51 4.59
CA ARG A 122 13.06 -12.99 5.82
C ARG A 122 13.63 -14.28 6.35
N THR A 123 13.84 -15.27 5.49
CA THR A 123 14.23 -16.64 5.85
C THR A 123 15.34 -17.19 4.98
N GLY A 124 15.76 -16.48 3.95
CA GLY A 124 16.83 -16.86 3.04
C GLY A 124 18.20 -16.33 3.48
N PRO A 125 19.19 -16.33 2.56
CA PRO A 125 20.58 -15.96 2.85
C PRO A 125 20.77 -14.56 3.45
N LEU A 126 19.86 -13.61 3.19
CA LEU A 126 19.90 -12.27 3.75
C LEU A 126 19.09 -12.12 5.05
N GLY A 127 18.56 -13.21 5.60
CA GLY A 127 17.76 -13.21 6.82
C GLY A 127 18.53 -12.71 8.04
N GLU A 128 19.77 -13.13 8.21
CA GLU A 128 20.63 -12.66 9.32
C GLU A 128 20.99 -11.17 9.19
N PHE A 129 21.25 -10.70 7.98
CA PHE A 129 21.47 -9.27 7.72
C PHE A 129 20.24 -8.45 8.13
N ASN A 130 19.04 -8.89 7.72
CA ASN A 130 17.80 -8.24 8.12
C ASN A 130 17.59 -8.23 9.62
N LYS A 131 17.79 -9.36 10.28
CA LYS A 131 17.72 -9.52 11.76
C LYS A 131 18.67 -8.57 12.47
N THR A 132 19.94 -8.54 12.05
CA THR A 132 20.98 -7.71 12.66
C THR A 132 20.61 -6.23 12.61
N LEU A 133 20.13 -5.73 11.44
CA LEU A 133 19.69 -4.35 11.32
C LEU A 133 18.43 -4.06 12.15
N ARG A 134 17.48 -4.98 12.20
CA ARG A 134 16.25 -4.81 12.98
C ARG A 134 16.45 -4.97 14.49
N ASN A 135 17.50 -5.65 14.93
CA ASN A 135 17.86 -5.75 16.34
C ASN A 135 18.44 -4.42 16.90
N ILE A 136 18.89 -3.51 16.02
CA ILE A 136 19.22 -2.14 16.41
C ILE A 136 17.92 -1.37 16.56
N ASN A 137 17.27 -1.51 17.71
CA ASN A 137 15.97 -0.92 17.98
C ASN A 137 15.95 -0.15 19.30
N ILE A 138 14.94 0.69 19.46
CA ILE A 138 14.61 1.42 20.68
C ILE A 138 13.25 0.91 21.19
N GLU A 139 13.07 0.88 22.51
CA GLU A 139 11.87 0.33 23.14
C GLU A 139 10.58 1.12 22.87
N GLN A 140 10.71 2.29 22.26
CA GLN A 140 9.57 3.12 21.91
C GLN A 140 8.78 2.50 20.75
N ARG A 141 7.51 2.18 21.01
CA ARG A 141 6.61 1.52 20.07
C ARG A 141 5.66 2.51 19.42
N ASN A 142 4.89 3.21 20.24
CA ASN A 142 3.86 4.14 19.81
C ASN A 142 4.18 5.58 20.22
N ILE A 143 3.71 6.54 19.44
CA ILE A 143 3.90 7.96 19.68
C ILE A 143 3.17 8.37 20.96
N TYR A 144 1.93 7.92 21.17
CA TYR A 144 1.12 8.29 22.32
C TYR A 144 1.70 7.74 23.63
N ASP A 145 2.31 6.54 23.63
CA ASP A 145 2.96 5.95 24.80
C ASP A 145 4.23 6.74 25.18
N THR A 146 5.00 7.17 24.16
CA THR A 146 6.23 7.94 24.36
C THR A 146 5.95 9.31 25.03
N PHE A 147 4.85 9.95 24.67
CA PHE A 147 4.46 11.24 25.23
C PHE A 147 3.50 11.14 26.42
N GLY A 148 3.06 9.95 26.79
CA GLY A 148 2.11 9.72 27.88
C GLY A 148 0.74 10.36 27.66
N ILE A 149 0.31 10.49 26.40
CA ILE A 149 -0.96 11.13 26.01
C ILE A 149 -1.98 10.09 25.56
N SER A 150 -3.27 10.39 25.72
CA SER A 150 -4.30 9.53 25.17
C SER A 150 -4.22 9.49 23.63
N PRO A 151 -4.32 8.31 23.00
CA PRO A 151 -4.30 8.19 21.54
C PRO A 151 -5.41 8.98 20.85
N TRP A 152 -6.51 9.26 21.56
CA TRP A 152 -7.64 10.03 21.03
C TRP A 152 -7.29 11.48 20.67
N TRP A 153 -6.30 12.08 21.33
CA TRP A 153 -5.80 13.42 20.93
C TRP A 153 -5.16 13.39 19.54
N LEU A 154 -4.38 12.34 19.27
CA LEU A 154 -3.77 12.17 17.95
C LEU A 154 -4.81 11.83 16.88
N VAL A 155 -5.82 11.02 17.23
CA VAL A 155 -6.96 10.72 16.34
C VAL A 155 -7.74 11.99 16.02
N ALA A 156 -8.04 12.83 17.02
CA ALA A 156 -8.73 14.09 16.81
C ALA A 156 -7.94 15.06 15.92
N LEU A 157 -6.63 15.19 16.16
CA LEU A 157 -5.74 16.01 15.35
C LEU A 157 -5.71 15.51 13.89
N LEU A 158 -5.51 14.22 13.69
CA LEU A 158 -5.48 13.61 12.35
C LEU A 158 -6.82 13.80 11.62
N THR A 159 -7.93 13.61 12.34
CA THR A 159 -9.29 13.82 11.80
C THR A 159 -9.50 15.26 11.39
N PHE A 160 -9.13 16.22 12.24
CA PHE A 160 -9.25 17.64 11.93
C PHE A 160 -8.45 18.05 10.70
N VAL A 161 -7.17 17.65 10.65
CA VAL A 161 -6.28 17.92 9.50
C VAL A 161 -6.83 17.31 8.24
N THR A 162 -7.25 16.04 8.29
CA THR A 162 -7.80 15.34 7.11
C THR A 162 -9.10 15.98 6.64
N ALA A 163 -10.03 16.28 7.56
CA ALA A 163 -11.30 16.94 7.23
C ALA A 163 -11.08 18.32 6.60
N PHE A 164 -10.14 19.11 7.13
CA PHE A 164 -9.77 20.42 6.57
C PHE A 164 -9.28 20.31 5.12
N TYR A 165 -8.35 19.38 4.83
CA TYR A 165 -7.83 19.21 3.47
C TYR A 165 -8.88 18.62 2.51
N VAL A 166 -9.72 17.69 2.96
CA VAL A 166 -10.84 17.15 2.17
C VAL A 166 -11.83 18.26 1.84
N TYR A 167 -12.25 19.07 2.83
CA TYR A 167 -13.13 20.21 2.63
C TYR A 167 -12.55 21.20 1.64
N LYS A 168 -11.30 21.65 1.84
CA LYS A 168 -10.59 22.55 0.92
C LYS A 168 -10.49 22.01 -0.51
N HIS A 169 -10.39 20.68 -0.66
CA HIS A 169 -10.34 20.07 -1.99
C HIS A 169 -11.71 20.00 -2.66
N LEU A 170 -12.75 19.66 -1.90
CA LEU A 170 -14.13 19.59 -2.41
C LEU A 170 -14.72 20.96 -2.73
N SER A 171 -14.28 22.02 -2.05
CA SER A 171 -14.69 23.40 -2.29
C SER A 171 -14.12 24.01 -3.57
N LYS A 172 -13.14 23.36 -4.21
CA LYS A 172 -12.61 23.83 -5.50
C LYS A 172 -13.60 23.55 -6.63
N PRO A 173 -13.85 24.52 -7.51
CA PRO A 173 -14.73 24.31 -8.65
C PRO A 173 -14.19 23.16 -9.51
N SER A 174 -15.02 22.16 -9.75
CA SER A 174 -14.67 21.05 -10.65
C SER A 174 -14.95 21.45 -12.10
N VAL A 175 -13.96 21.28 -12.97
CA VAL A 175 -14.18 21.40 -14.41
C VAL A 175 -15.09 20.25 -14.84
N LYS A 176 -16.29 20.58 -15.29
CA LYS A 176 -17.23 19.60 -15.87
C LYS A 176 -16.68 19.15 -17.22
N VAL A 177 -16.04 18.01 -17.27
CA VAL A 177 -15.68 17.36 -18.53
C VAL A 177 -16.94 16.69 -19.09
N ALA A 178 -17.20 16.89 -20.37
CA ALA A 178 -18.32 16.23 -21.05
C ALA A 178 -18.18 14.71 -20.90
N ALA A 179 -19.14 14.09 -20.23
CA ALA A 179 -19.18 12.66 -20.05
C ALA A 179 -19.81 11.99 -21.28
N LEU A 180 -19.19 10.93 -21.78
CA LEU A 180 -19.79 10.07 -22.79
C LEU A 180 -21.09 9.46 -22.24
N LYS A 181 -22.08 9.23 -23.11
CA LYS A 181 -23.30 8.54 -22.70
C LYS A 181 -22.98 7.18 -22.07
N PRO A 182 -23.54 6.87 -20.88
CA PRO A 182 -23.27 5.60 -20.22
C PRO A 182 -23.78 4.43 -21.07
N LYS A 183 -22.98 3.37 -21.15
CA LYS A 183 -23.36 2.13 -21.86
C LYS A 183 -24.16 1.19 -20.95
N LYS A 184 -23.97 1.27 -19.63
CA LYS A 184 -24.65 0.46 -18.63
C LYS A 184 -25.56 1.35 -17.78
N THR A 185 -26.65 0.76 -17.26
CA THR A 185 -27.64 1.48 -16.41
C THR A 185 -27.62 0.95 -14.98
N GLY A 186 -28.12 1.74 -14.03
CA GLY A 186 -28.27 1.36 -12.63
C GLY A 186 -26.97 1.02 -11.93
N LEU A 187 -27.01 -0.01 -11.06
CA LEU A 187 -25.86 -0.47 -10.28
C LEU A 187 -24.66 -0.93 -11.14
N ALA A 188 -24.93 -1.50 -12.31
CA ALA A 188 -23.87 -1.94 -13.23
C ALA A 188 -23.06 -0.75 -13.78
N HIS A 189 -23.68 0.40 -14.03
CA HIS A 189 -22.99 1.63 -14.38
C HIS A 189 -22.10 2.12 -13.23
N LEU A 190 -22.63 2.15 -12.00
CA LEU A 190 -21.90 2.62 -10.82
C LEU A 190 -20.67 1.75 -10.53
N LEU A 191 -20.83 0.42 -10.58
CA LEU A 191 -19.78 -0.53 -10.20
C LEU A 191 -18.72 -0.72 -11.29
N PHE A 192 -19.10 -0.75 -12.58
CA PHE A 192 -18.21 -1.22 -13.65
C PHE A 192 -17.88 -0.19 -14.71
N GLU A 193 -18.63 0.92 -14.81
CA GLU A 193 -18.38 1.95 -15.83
C GLU A 193 -17.89 3.26 -15.21
N LYS A 194 -18.58 3.77 -14.18
CA LYS A 194 -18.24 5.03 -13.53
C LYS A 194 -16.91 4.89 -12.77
N ARG A 195 -15.97 5.82 -13.00
CA ARG A 195 -14.76 5.91 -12.22
C ARG A 195 -15.08 6.43 -10.81
N TRP A 196 -14.64 5.70 -9.78
CA TRP A 196 -14.93 6.09 -8.40
C TRP A 196 -14.09 7.28 -7.97
N HIS A 197 -14.71 8.13 -7.14
CA HIS A 197 -13.97 9.25 -6.57
C HIS A 197 -12.92 8.73 -5.58
N PRO A 198 -11.65 9.25 -5.59
CA PRO A 198 -10.60 8.76 -4.70
C PRO A 198 -10.96 8.77 -3.21
N PHE A 199 -11.73 9.76 -2.75
CA PHE A 199 -12.16 9.84 -1.34
C PHE A 199 -13.17 8.75 -0.99
N PHE A 200 -14.09 8.41 -1.89
CA PHE A 200 -15.00 7.28 -1.69
C PHE A 200 -14.24 5.96 -1.60
N SER A 201 -13.29 5.75 -2.49
CA SER A 201 -12.42 4.56 -2.45
C SER A 201 -11.56 4.52 -1.18
N ALA A 202 -11.09 5.67 -0.69
CA ALA A 202 -10.32 5.79 0.54
C ALA A 202 -11.12 5.35 1.77
N VAL A 203 -12.38 5.79 1.88
CA VAL A 203 -13.28 5.37 2.98
C VAL A 203 -13.48 3.85 2.94
N LEU A 204 -13.77 3.29 1.76
CA LEU A 204 -13.93 1.82 1.63
C LEU A 204 -12.65 1.06 1.99
N ILE A 205 -11.48 1.55 1.56
CA ILE A 205 -10.18 0.94 1.91
C ILE A 205 -9.97 1.00 3.43
N GLY A 206 -10.26 2.14 4.07
CA GLY A 206 -10.18 2.29 5.52
C GLY A 206 -11.10 1.33 6.26
N LEU A 207 -12.34 1.16 5.81
CA LEU A 207 -13.30 0.22 6.39
C LEU A 207 -12.87 -1.25 6.19
N ILE A 208 -12.35 -1.61 5.01
CA ILE A 208 -11.81 -2.96 4.76
C ILE A 208 -10.59 -3.21 5.65
N ALA A 209 -9.71 -2.21 5.80
CA ALA A 209 -8.55 -2.28 6.67
C ALA A 209 -8.96 -2.45 8.14
N LEU A 210 -10.03 -1.80 8.57
CA LEU A 210 -10.60 -1.96 9.90
C LEU A 210 -11.18 -3.37 10.10
N ALA A 211 -11.99 -3.85 9.17
CA ALA A 211 -12.57 -5.20 9.23
C ALA A 211 -11.50 -6.30 9.21
N ALA A 212 -10.38 -6.06 8.55
CA ALA A 212 -9.26 -7.01 8.50
C ALA A 212 -8.64 -7.29 9.88
N TRP A 213 -8.73 -6.36 10.84
CA TRP A 213 -8.17 -6.53 12.18
C TRP A 213 -8.81 -7.71 12.93
N PRO A 214 -10.09 -7.69 13.27
CA PRO A 214 -10.71 -8.79 14.02
C PRO A 214 -10.67 -10.11 13.25
N LEU A 215 -10.79 -10.07 11.92
CA LEU A 215 -10.77 -11.26 11.07
C LEU A 215 -9.37 -11.91 10.99
N SER A 216 -8.31 -11.11 11.02
CA SER A 216 -6.94 -11.59 11.03
C SER A 216 -6.55 -12.11 12.42
N VAL A 217 -6.89 -11.36 13.49
CA VAL A 217 -6.62 -11.73 14.88
C VAL A 217 -7.30 -13.04 15.25
N ALA A 218 -8.54 -13.27 14.79
CA ALA A 218 -9.24 -14.54 14.97
C ALA A 218 -8.51 -15.77 14.39
N THR A 219 -7.49 -15.57 13.54
CA THR A 219 -6.63 -16.64 12.99
C THR A 219 -5.28 -16.76 13.70
N GLY A 220 -5.07 -16.03 14.80
CA GLY A 220 -3.81 -15.99 15.55
C GLY A 220 -2.74 -15.07 14.94
N ARG A 221 -3.12 -14.20 14.00
CA ARG A 221 -2.22 -13.22 13.40
C ARG A 221 -2.46 -11.85 14.01
N GLU A 222 -1.53 -11.34 14.78
CA GLU A 222 -1.64 -10.06 15.53
C GLU A 222 -1.42 -8.81 14.66
N PHE A 223 -1.83 -8.82 13.41
CA PHE A 223 -1.67 -7.70 12.49
C PHE A 223 -2.85 -7.61 11.51
N GLY A 224 -3.23 -6.38 11.15
CA GLY A 224 -4.29 -6.13 10.17
C GLY A 224 -3.88 -6.43 8.73
N LEU A 225 -4.10 -5.48 7.81
CA LEU A 225 -3.67 -5.64 6.41
C LEU A 225 -2.15 -5.63 6.29
N GLY A 226 -1.58 -6.62 5.65
CA GLY A 226 -0.16 -6.69 5.33
C GLY A 226 0.07 -7.43 4.02
N ILE A 227 0.97 -6.94 3.20
CA ILE A 227 1.23 -7.51 1.86
C ILE A 227 2.61 -8.17 1.80
N THR A 228 3.64 -7.59 2.45
CA THR A 228 5.02 -8.05 2.34
C THR A 228 5.21 -9.48 2.86
N GLY A 229 4.80 -9.74 4.11
CA GLY A 229 4.89 -11.06 4.70
C GLY A 229 4.13 -12.13 3.92
N PRO A 230 2.84 -11.92 3.64
CA PRO A 230 2.06 -12.83 2.80
C PRO A 230 2.64 -13.10 1.42
N SER A 231 3.19 -12.07 0.76
CA SER A 231 3.85 -12.24 -0.55
C SER A 231 5.12 -13.09 -0.45
N ALA A 232 5.93 -12.89 0.60
CA ALA A 232 7.09 -13.75 0.88
C ALA A 232 6.66 -15.19 1.19
N ASN A 233 5.58 -15.37 1.96
CA ASN A 233 5.06 -16.69 2.31
C ASN A 233 4.61 -17.50 1.09
N ILE A 234 4.03 -16.86 0.07
CA ILE A 234 3.70 -17.54 -1.20
C ILE A 234 4.97 -18.11 -1.82
N MET A 235 6.04 -17.32 -1.91
CA MET A 235 7.30 -17.78 -2.49
C MET A 235 7.92 -18.91 -1.67
N GLN A 236 7.88 -18.81 -0.34
CA GLN A 236 8.37 -19.85 0.57
C GLN A 236 7.59 -21.15 0.39
N PHE A 237 6.24 -21.06 0.31
CA PHE A 237 5.41 -22.24 0.04
C PHE A 237 5.75 -22.90 -1.30
N LEU A 238 5.91 -22.11 -2.36
CA LEU A 238 6.25 -22.63 -3.70
C LEU A 238 7.61 -23.33 -3.74
N VAL A 239 8.57 -22.89 -2.92
CA VAL A 239 9.92 -23.48 -2.87
C VAL A 239 9.99 -24.68 -1.93
N THR A 240 9.29 -24.63 -0.78
CA THR A 240 9.43 -25.65 0.28
C THR A 240 8.30 -26.69 0.30
N GLY A 241 7.14 -26.36 -0.26
CA GLY A 241 5.91 -27.16 -0.15
C GLY A 241 5.30 -27.19 1.27
N ASP A 242 5.85 -26.42 2.23
CA ASP A 242 5.44 -26.48 3.62
C ASP A 242 4.18 -25.62 3.86
N GLY A 243 3.08 -26.29 4.25
CA GLY A 243 1.78 -25.67 4.50
C GLY A 243 1.76 -24.62 5.61
N LYS A 244 2.80 -24.56 6.48
CA LYS A 244 2.89 -23.52 7.53
C LYS A 244 2.95 -22.10 6.99
N PHE A 245 3.37 -21.93 5.72
CA PHE A 245 3.39 -20.63 5.06
C PHE A 245 2.03 -20.19 4.54
N ILE A 246 1.06 -21.09 4.48
CA ILE A 246 -0.31 -20.79 4.05
C ILE A 246 -1.10 -20.26 5.25
N ASN A 247 -1.29 -18.94 5.31
CA ASN A 247 -2.02 -18.27 6.38
C ASN A 247 -3.05 -17.28 5.81
N TRP A 248 -3.81 -16.63 6.70
CA TRP A 248 -4.83 -15.65 6.35
C TRP A 248 -4.34 -14.56 5.40
N GLY A 249 -3.11 -14.09 5.59
CA GLY A 249 -2.50 -13.07 4.74
C GLY A 249 -2.24 -13.55 3.31
N VAL A 250 -1.91 -14.82 3.10
CA VAL A 250 -1.75 -15.41 1.76
C VAL A 250 -3.08 -15.38 1.02
N PHE A 251 -4.18 -15.76 1.68
CA PHE A 251 -5.51 -15.65 1.11
C PHE A 251 -5.90 -14.20 0.81
N LEU A 252 -5.49 -13.25 1.65
CA LEU A 252 -5.69 -11.82 1.41
C LEU A 252 -5.05 -11.37 0.08
N VAL A 253 -3.76 -11.68 -0.15
CA VAL A 253 -3.09 -11.22 -1.38
C VAL A 253 -3.57 -11.94 -2.63
N LEU A 254 -3.93 -13.22 -2.53
CA LEU A 254 -4.60 -13.93 -3.61
C LEU A 254 -5.99 -13.34 -3.90
N GLY A 255 -6.71 -12.96 -2.85
CA GLY A 255 -7.97 -12.25 -2.98
C GLY A 255 -7.84 -10.91 -3.71
N ILE A 256 -6.78 -10.12 -3.40
CA ILE A 256 -6.50 -8.87 -4.12
C ILE A 256 -6.36 -9.12 -5.63
N PHE A 257 -5.64 -10.16 -6.00
CA PHE A 257 -5.48 -10.53 -7.41
C PHE A 257 -6.82 -10.88 -8.06
N ILE A 258 -7.60 -11.76 -7.44
CA ILE A 258 -8.91 -12.22 -7.95
C ILE A 258 -9.88 -11.04 -8.05
N GLY A 259 -10.02 -10.22 -6.99
CA GLY A 259 -10.93 -9.08 -6.96
C GLY A 259 -10.60 -8.02 -8.01
N SER A 260 -9.31 -7.76 -8.21
CA SER A 260 -8.83 -6.84 -9.26
C SER A 260 -9.07 -7.40 -10.67
N PHE A 261 -8.88 -8.70 -10.86
CA PHE A 261 -9.17 -9.36 -12.14
C PHE A 261 -10.65 -9.29 -12.48
N ILE A 262 -11.53 -9.58 -11.51
CA ILE A 262 -12.99 -9.46 -11.67
C ILE A 262 -13.34 -8.01 -12.04
N GLY A 263 -12.82 -7.03 -11.30
CA GLY A 263 -13.04 -5.61 -11.58
C GLY A 263 -12.60 -5.20 -12.98
N ALA A 264 -11.41 -5.61 -13.40
CA ALA A 264 -10.85 -5.30 -14.71
C ALA A 264 -11.62 -5.96 -15.87
N LYS A 265 -12.00 -7.23 -15.70
CA LYS A 265 -12.83 -7.96 -16.72
C LYS A 265 -14.22 -7.36 -16.85
N ALA A 266 -14.91 -7.12 -15.74
CA ALA A 266 -16.27 -6.60 -15.73
C ALA A 266 -16.37 -5.16 -16.26
N SER A 267 -15.28 -4.38 -16.16
CA SER A 267 -15.18 -3.03 -16.75
C SER A 267 -14.57 -2.98 -18.15
N ASN A 268 -14.24 -4.13 -18.76
CA ASN A 268 -13.53 -4.23 -20.05
C ASN A 268 -12.16 -3.50 -20.06
N GLU A 269 -11.50 -3.42 -18.92
CA GLU A 269 -10.19 -2.78 -18.76
C GLU A 269 -9.03 -3.80 -18.77
N PHE A 270 -9.34 -5.09 -18.68
CA PHE A 270 -8.33 -6.16 -18.75
C PHE A 270 -7.70 -6.18 -20.15
N ARG A 271 -6.39 -5.96 -20.19
CA ARG A 271 -5.59 -6.08 -21.43
C ARG A 271 -4.18 -6.52 -21.07
N VAL A 272 -3.70 -7.56 -21.75
CA VAL A 272 -2.29 -7.95 -21.65
C VAL A 272 -1.45 -6.87 -22.33
N ARG A 273 -0.56 -6.25 -21.56
CA ARG A 273 0.32 -5.17 -22.04
C ARG A 273 1.76 -5.53 -21.70
N VAL A 274 2.54 -5.76 -22.74
CA VAL A 274 3.98 -6.01 -22.63
C VAL A 274 4.71 -4.70 -22.89
N PRO A 275 5.40 -4.14 -21.88
CA PRO A 275 6.18 -2.92 -22.09
C PRO A 275 7.49 -3.25 -22.84
N ASP A 276 8.23 -2.20 -23.21
CA ASP A 276 9.57 -2.31 -23.78
C ASP A 276 10.57 -2.95 -22.77
N ALA A 277 11.67 -3.51 -23.28
CA ALA A 277 12.68 -4.20 -22.48
C ALA A 277 13.25 -3.33 -21.36
N THR A 278 13.46 -2.03 -21.62
CA THR A 278 13.96 -1.08 -20.61
C THR A 278 12.99 -0.94 -19.44
N THR A 279 11.70 -0.88 -19.72
CA THR A 279 10.65 -0.80 -18.71
C THR A 279 10.54 -2.12 -17.91
N ILE A 280 10.70 -3.28 -18.57
CA ILE A 280 10.74 -4.60 -17.90
C ILE A 280 11.92 -4.66 -16.92
N LEU A 281 13.12 -4.27 -17.36
CA LEU A 281 14.31 -4.24 -16.49
C LEU A 281 14.12 -3.30 -15.30
N ARG A 282 13.61 -2.09 -15.54
CA ARG A 282 13.28 -1.14 -14.46
C ARG A 282 12.27 -1.71 -13.49
N SER A 283 11.23 -2.40 -13.98
CA SER A 283 10.22 -3.04 -13.14
C SER A 283 10.82 -4.15 -12.28
N GLY A 284 11.73 -4.96 -12.85
CA GLY A 284 12.47 -5.99 -12.11
C GLY A 284 13.34 -5.40 -10.99
N LEU A 285 14.16 -4.39 -11.30
CA LEU A 285 14.95 -3.67 -10.31
C LEU A 285 14.07 -3.01 -9.24
N GLY A 286 12.95 -2.41 -9.65
CA GLY A 286 11.97 -1.86 -8.73
C GLY A 286 11.41 -2.90 -7.77
N GLY A 287 11.09 -4.10 -8.26
CA GLY A 287 10.64 -5.23 -7.44
C GLY A 287 11.69 -5.67 -6.41
N ILE A 288 12.97 -5.76 -6.82
CA ILE A 288 14.11 -6.06 -5.94
C ILE A 288 14.20 -5.03 -4.81
N LEU A 289 14.26 -3.75 -5.13
CA LEU A 289 14.34 -2.67 -4.14
C LEU A 289 13.11 -2.65 -3.22
N MET A 290 11.92 -2.92 -3.75
CA MET A 290 10.71 -3.03 -2.94
C MET A 290 10.78 -4.20 -1.95
N GLY A 291 11.29 -5.36 -2.37
CA GLY A 291 11.41 -6.54 -1.51
C GLY A 291 12.39 -6.33 -0.36
N ILE A 292 13.56 -5.79 -0.67
CA ILE A 292 14.58 -5.42 0.34
C ILE A 292 14.03 -4.34 1.26
N GLY A 293 13.56 -3.24 0.70
CA GLY A 293 13.11 -2.07 1.45
C GLY A 293 11.92 -2.36 2.35
N ALA A 294 10.90 -3.06 1.86
CA ALA A 294 9.72 -3.41 2.66
C ALA A 294 10.06 -4.38 3.81
N THR A 295 11.00 -5.31 3.60
CA THR A 295 11.38 -6.26 4.65
C THR A 295 12.21 -5.59 5.73
N LEU A 296 13.17 -4.74 5.36
CA LEU A 296 13.93 -3.94 6.33
C LEU A 296 13.03 -2.98 7.12
N ALA A 297 12.13 -2.28 6.44
CA ALA A 297 11.21 -1.35 7.08
C ALA A 297 10.11 -2.04 7.93
N GLY A 298 10.02 -3.37 7.91
CA GLY A 298 8.96 -4.12 8.58
C GLY A 298 7.60 -4.08 7.88
N GLY A 299 7.46 -3.35 6.77
CA GLY A 299 6.21 -3.25 6.03
C GLY A 299 6.31 -2.43 4.74
N CYS A 300 5.35 -2.64 3.85
CA CYS A 300 5.19 -1.87 2.62
C CYS A 300 4.33 -0.60 2.85
N SER A 301 3.94 0.06 1.78
CA SER A 301 3.05 1.23 1.85
C SER A 301 1.66 0.96 2.44
N ILE A 302 1.15 -0.28 2.43
CA ILE A 302 -0.06 -0.65 3.18
C ILE A 302 0.30 -0.94 4.64
N GLY A 303 1.28 -1.80 4.90
CA GLY A 303 1.68 -2.13 6.28
C GLY A 303 2.08 -0.88 7.06
N ASN A 304 3.14 -0.19 6.64
CA ASN A 304 3.64 1.00 7.34
C ASN A 304 2.84 2.27 7.02
N GLY A 305 2.48 2.48 5.74
CA GLY A 305 1.88 3.74 5.31
C GLY A 305 0.37 3.85 5.54
N LEU A 306 -0.35 2.76 5.81
CA LEU A 306 -1.78 2.78 6.14
C LEU A 306 -2.05 2.19 7.52
N VAL A 307 -1.51 1.01 7.82
CA VAL A 307 -1.87 0.26 9.03
C VAL A 307 -1.09 0.77 10.25
N GLU A 308 0.24 0.80 10.18
CA GLU A 308 1.11 1.29 11.26
C GLU A 308 0.86 2.77 11.60
N THR A 309 0.59 3.59 10.59
CA THR A 309 0.23 5.00 10.82
C THR A 309 -1.12 5.16 11.50
N ALA A 310 -2.07 4.24 11.28
CA ALA A 310 -3.40 4.34 11.86
C ALA A 310 -3.42 4.11 13.38
N PHE A 311 -2.51 3.31 13.93
CA PHE A 311 -2.36 3.16 15.37
C PHE A 311 -1.18 3.94 15.96
N PHE A 312 -0.66 4.92 15.22
CA PHE A 312 0.37 5.86 15.65
C PHE A 312 1.69 5.21 16.09
N SER A 313 2.14 4.14 15.39
CA SER A 313 3.47 3.58 15.63
C SER A 313 4.58 4.52 15.11
N TRP A 314 5.71 4.54 15.80
CA TRP A 314 6.90 5.22 15.29
C TRP A 314 7.37 4.66 13.95
N GLN A 315 7.28 3.34 13.77
CA GLN A 315 7.63 2.68 12.52
C GLN A 315 6.82 3.24 11.33
N GLY A 316 5.51 3.37 11.47
CA GLY A 316 4.62 3.89 10.42
C GLY A 316 4.90 5.36 10.10
N TRP A 317 4.94 6.21 11.13
CA TRP A 317 5.08 7.66 10.95
C TRP A 317 6.48 8.09 10.49
N VAL A 318 7.53 7.33 10.78
CA VAL A 318 8.87 7.54 10.23
C VAL A 318 8.99 6.95 8.82
N SER A 319 8.40 5.80 8.57
CA SER A 319 8.42 5.17 7.25
C SER A 319 7.74 6.02 6.18
N LEU A 320 6.58 6.61 6.49
CA LEU A 320 5.76 7.34 5.52
C LEU A 320 6.53 8.48 4.82
N PRO A 321 7.12 9.46 5.54
CA PRO A 321 7.90 10.53 4.90
C PRO A 321 9.14 10.02 4.18
N LEU A 322 9.80 8.97 4.66
CA LEU A 322 10.98 8.40 4.01
C LEU A 322 10.61 7.67 2.71
N MET A 323 9.48 6.97 2.65
CA MET A 323 8.93 6.42 1.41
C MET A 323 8.61 7.54 0.41
N ILE A 324 8.06 8.66 0.86
CA ILE A 324 7.78 9.83 0.03
C ILE A 324 9.09 10.41 -0.53
N LEU A 325 10.11 10.62 0.32
CA LEU A 325 11.41 11.13 -0.10
C LEU A 325 12.08 10.21 -1.12
N GLY A 326 12.13 8.90 -0.87
CA GLY A 326 12.64 7.92 -1.83
C GLY A 326 11.89 7.98 -3.17
N THR A 327 10.56 8.11 -3.12
CA THR A 327 9.73 8.28 -4.32
C THR A 327 10.08 9.55 -5.09
N TRP A 328 10.31 10.67 -4.41
CA TRP A 328 10.68 11.93 -5.05
C TRP A 328 12.06 11.87 -5.70
N VAL A 329 13.03 11.26 -5.02
CA VAL A 329 14.39 11.06 -5.58
C VAL A 329 14.31 10.20 -6.84
N ALA A 330 13.62 9.05 -6.80
CA ALA A 330 13.46 8.21 -7.97
C ALA A 330 12.69 8.93 -9.10
N ALA A 331 11.62 9.65 -8.79
CA ALA A 331 10.84 10.42 -9.77
C ALA A 331 11.67 11.55 -10.42
N TYR A 332 12.57 12.20 -9.68
CA TYR A 332 13.48 13.18 -10.24
C TYR A 332 14.36 12.57 -11.32
N PHE A 333 15.03 11.46 -11.02
CA PHE A 333 15.97 10.82 -11.97
C PHE A 333 15.26 10.14 -13.14
N THR A 334 14.09 9.55 -12.93
CA THR A 334 13.41 8.75 -13.95
C THR A 334 12.41 9.54 -14.79
N ILE A 335 11.87 10.65 -14.28
CA ILE A 335 10.80 11.42 -14.95
C ILE A 335 11.28 12.84 -15.24
N ILE A 336 11.63 13.63 -14.21
CA ILE A 336 11.84 15.07 -14.36
C ILE A 336 13.13 15.35 -15.14
N ARG A 337 14.24 14.75 -14.74
CA ARG A 337 15.55 14.96 -15.42
C ARG A 337 15.52 14.60 -16.90
N PRO A 338 14.99 13.42 -17.32
CA PRO A 338 14.89 13.09 -18.75
C PRO A 338 13.98 14.05 -19.53
N GLN A 339 12.89 14.52 -18.95
CA GLN A 339 12.01 15.51 -19.58
C GLN A 339 12.73 16.84 -19.80
N ARG A 340 13.46 17.35 -18.80
CA ARG A 340 14.26 18.59 -18.93
C ARG A 340 15.33 18.48 -20.00
N LEU A 341 16.04 17.34 -20.07
CA LEU A 341 17.07 17.10 -21.08
C LEU A 341 16.50 17.04 -22.50
N LYS A 342 15.28 16.49 -22.67
CA LYS A 342 14.60 16.50 -23.98
C LYS A 342 14.20 17.90 -24.40
N LEU A 343 13.67 18.71 -23.49
CA LEU A 343 13.31 20.10 -23.75
C LEU A 343 14.53 20.95 -24.10
N ALA A 344 15.62 20.80 -23.37
CA ALA A 344 16.90 21.49 -23.66
C ALA A 344 17.57 21.10 -24.99
N LYS A 345 17.24 19.95 -25.55
CA LYS A 345 17.72 19.52 -26.88
C LYS A 345 16.79 19.96 -28.02
N ALA A 346 15.58 20.37 -27.70
CA ALA A 346 14.59 20.84 -28.68
C ALA A 346 14.53 22.38 -28.81
N SER A 347 15.16 23.11 -27.87
CA SER A 347 15.47 24.55 -27.94
C SER A 347 16.80 24.81 -28.58
#